data_9832198e0c6ff5b4af88e22bb164b656
#
_entry.id   9832198e0c6ff5b4af88e22bb164b656
#
_cell.length_a   1.000
_cell.length_b   1.000
_cell.length_c   1.000
_cell.angle_alpha   90.00
_cell.angle_beta   90.00
_cell.angle_gamma   90.00
#
_symmetry.space_group_name_H-M   'P 1'
#
loop_
_entity.id
_entity.type
_entity.pdbx_description
1 polymer ?
#
loop_
_entity_poly.entity_id
_entity_poly.type
_entity_poly.pdbx_seq_one_letter_code
_entity_poly.pdbx_strand_id
1 'polypeptide(L)'
;MKDILLKKFFETERWEAAIETGIIKGINKSELRRLCSPEYRLALLNAIVTNNYEIAPPHQALIPKGNGEFRTVYVNEGIDRIFLSIVNDMLFKLDHDSIHPACKSYQKGIGCGKVVQEAVKCIKDIDRQDIGFKADLSKYFDSVPIEFIDKEFDRIENKFGKSKIIDVLRKYYHSDLCFDPNGNLIEHYQSLKQGCAVASFLADRVLYHIDEQLDRLCDVWQKRGIYIRYSDDILLIYHNYQTGMKILQKELEKMQMKLNPKKVEILDKDRWFKFLGFMIKGDQITLSKSRVKDFQKEIESRTIKKRSTTKTKAINSVNRYLYKGDGKYSWATSVLPIINVQKDIDTLNEFVMDCIRAAETGKKNVGGLGCVTDRIDYTILRGVGKNVKANKMKTEKDIEGYKSIRCMQNALNYSRPLYDTLVREM
;
A
#
# COMPACT_ATOMS: atom_id res chain seq x y z
N MET A 1 -35.07 11.88 15.06
CA MET A 1 -34.29 10.65 14.75
C MET A 1 -32.94 10.84 15.39
N LYS A 2 -32.42 9.87 16.17
CA LYS A 2 -31.11 10.04 16.82
C LYS A 2 -30.02 9.87 15.76
N ASP A 3 -29.10 10.85 15.64
CA ASP A 3 -27.94 10.78 14.76
C ASP A 3 -27.01 9.63 15.20
N ILE A 4 -27.07 8.51 14.45
CA ILE A 4 -26.35 7.29 14.77
C ILE A 4 -24.83 7.48 14.59
N LEU A 5 -24.41 8.11 13.50
CA LEU A 5 -22.99 8.30 13.22
C LEU A 5 -22.36 9.29 14.20
N LEU A 6 -23.05 10.37 14.55
CA LEU A 6 -22.58 11.32 15.56
C LEU A 6 -22.38 10.61 16.91
N LYS A 7 -23.37 9.80 17.35
CA LYS A 7 -23.24 9.02 18.58
C LYS A 7 -22.04 8.06 18.52
N LYS A 8 -21.90 7.33 17.40
CA LYS A 8 -20.80 6.38 17.18
C LYS A 8 -19.45 7.07 17.11
N PHE A 9 -19.37 8.26 16.56
CA PHE A 9 -18.14 9.05 16.49
C PHE A 9 -17.63 9.44 17.89
N PHE A 10 -18.52 9.83 18.81
CA PHE A 10 -18.17 10.27 20.16
C PHE A 10 -18.10 9.15 21.20
N GLU A 11 -18.17 7.85 20.81
CA GLU A 11 -17.90 6.75 21.72
C GLU A 11 -16.47 6.85 22.28
N THR A 12 -16.33 6.82 23.61
CA THR A 12 -15.04 7.02 24.30
C THR A 12 -13.97 6.03 23.84
N GLU A 13 -14.33 4.77 23.72
CA GLU A 13 -13.46 3.68 23.30
C GLU A 13 -12.84 3.92 21.91
N ARG A 14 -13.59 4.62 21.03
CA ARG A 14 -13.09 4.97 19.69
C ARG A 14 -11.98 6.01 19.73
N TRP A 15 -12.12 7.03 20.58
CA TRP A 15 -11.11 8.07 20.76
C TRP A 15 -9.86 7.51 21.48
N GLU A 16 -10.05 6.68 22.49
CA GLU A 16 -8.95 5.99 23.19
C GLU A 16 -8.18 5.07 22.24
N ALA A 17 -8.89 4.24 21.47
CA ALA A 17 -8.29 3.40 20.44
C ALA A 17 -7.53 4.21 19.39
N ALA A 18 -8.01 5.39 19.02
CA ALA A 18 -7.31 6.25 18.06
C ALA A 18 -5.96 6.76 18.58
N ILE A 19 -5.86 7.05 19.89
CA ILE A 19 -4.60 7.43 20.55
C ILE A 19 -3.61 6.26 20.60
N GLU A 20 -4.09 5.06 20.97
CA GLU A 20 -3.24 3.89 21.19
C GLU A 20 -2.74 3.24 19.89
N THR A 21 -3.62 3.10 18.90
CA THR A 21 -3.32 2.35 17.68
C THR A 21 -2.48 3.12 16.67
N GLY A 22 -2.27 4.43 16.89
CA GLY A 22 -1.51 5.30 15.99
C GLY A 22 -2.13 5.43 14.60
N ILE A 23 -3.47 5.38 14.50
CA ILE A 23 -4.19 5.69 13.25
C ILE A 23 -4.03 7.16 12.86
N ILE A 24 -3.80 8.04 13.84
CA ILE A 24 -3.55 9.46 13.63
C ILE A 24 -2.05 9.68 13.52
N LYS A 25 -1.61 10.01 12.31
CA LYS A 25 -0.18 10.27 12.02
C LYS A 25 0.09 11.77 11.95
N GLY A 26 1.33 12.19 12.25
CA GLY A 26 1.76 13.57 12.09
C GLY A 26 1.37 14.53 13.21
N ILE A 27 0.79 14.03 14.31
CA ILE A 27 0.54 14.77 15.55
C ILE A 27 1.41 14.13 16.64
N ASN A 28 2.11 14.93 17.44
CA ASN A 28 2.88 14.39 18.55
C ASN A 28 1.96 13.87 19.67
N LYS A 29 2.48 12.95 20.51
CA LYS A 29 1.65 12.26 21.51
C LYS A 29 1.05 13.20 22.58
N SER A 30 1.74 14.26 22.96
CA SER A 30 1.23 15.19 23.99
C SER A 30 0.09 16.03 23.43
N GLU A 31 0.24 16.53 22.22
CA GLU A 31 -0.79 17.29 21.51
C GLU A 31 -2.01 16.40 21.19
N LEU A 32 -1.78 15.17 20.74
CA LEU A 32 -2.87 14.21 20.47
C LEU A 32 -3.69 13.95 21.74
N ARG A 33 -3.04 13.73 22.90
CA ARG A 33 -3.76 13.54 24.17
C ARG A 33 -4.56 14.78 24.56
N ARG A 34 -4.00 15.98 24.37
CA ARG A 34 -4.70 17.24 24.65
C ARG A 34 -5.94 17.40 23.78
N LEU A 35 -5.80 17.25 22.45
CA LEU A 35 -6.91 17.40 21.50
C LEU A 35 -7.97 16.29 21.62
N CYS A 36 -7.62 15.14 22.18
CA CYS A 36 -8.56 14.05 22.44
C CYS A 36 -9.11 14.06 23.88
N SER A 37 -8.82 15.08 24.68
CA SER A 37 -9.34 15.18 26.07
C SER A 37 -10.88 15.32 26.09
N PRO A 38 -11.54 14.96 27.20
CA PRO A 38 -13.00 15.07 27.32
C PRO A 38 -13.53 16.48 27.04
N GLU A 39 -12.79 17.52 27.46
CA GLU A 39 -13.15 18.92 27.27
C GLU A 39 -13.14 19.31 25.79
N TYR A 40 -12.08 18.93 25.05
CA TYR A 40 -11.98 19.17 23.62
C TYR A 40 -13.04 18.37 22.84
N ARG A 41 -13.31 17.12 23.24
CA ARG A 41 -14.37 16.31 22.63
C ARG A 41 -15.76 16.94 22.82
N LEU A 42 -16.04 17.46 24.01
CA LEU A 42 -17.30 18.15 24.28
C LEU A 42 -17.43 19.44 23.48
N ALA A 43 -16.35 20.23 23.39
CA ALA A 43 -16.33 21.44 22.58
C ALA A 43 -16.58 21.13 21.10
N LEU A 44 -15.93 20.08 20.56
CA LEU A 44 -16.15 19.62 19.18
C LEU A 44 -17.59 19.15 18.96
N LEU A 45 -18.15 18.37 19.89
CA LEU A 45 -19.54 17.92 19.81
C LEU A 45 -20.49 19.12 19.73
N ASN A 46 -20.33 20.11 20.62
CA ASN A 46 -21.17 21.32 20.64
C ASN A 46 -21.03 22.09 19.31
N ALA A 47 -19.81 22.26 18.80
CA ALA A 47 -19.57 22.95 17.54
C ALA A 47 -20.24 22.22 16.35
N ILE A 48 -20.17 20.88 16.29
CA ILE A 48 -20.83 20.08 15.25
C ILE A 48 -22.37 20.19 15.35
N VAL A 49 -22.93 20.02 16.55
CA VAL A 49 -24.40 20.07 16.77
C VAL A 49 -24.97 21.43 16.43
N THR A 50 -24.26 22.51 16.74
CA THR A 50 -24.68 23.89 16.46
C THR A 50 -24.33 24.38 15.04
N ASN A 51 -23.74 23.50 14.17
CA ASN A 51 -23.27 23.81 12.82
C ASN A 51 -22.16 24.88 12.76
N ASN A 52 -21.40 25.05 13.84
CA ASN A 52 -20.27 25.98 13.94
C ASN A 52 -18.90 25.30 13.72
N TYR A 53 -18.89 24.03 13.36
CA TYR A 53 -17.66 23.30 13.02
C TYR A 53 -17.55 23.14 11.50
N GLU A 54 -16.48 23.63 10.95
CA GLU A 54 -16.07 23.43 9.56
C GLU A 54 -14.61 23.01 9.53
N ILE A 55 -14.28 22.04 8.67
CA ILE A 55 -12.90 21.60 8.46
C ILE A 55 -12.16 22.69 7.69
N ALA A 56 -11.03 23.14 8.22
CA ALA A 56 -10.20 24.16 7.59
C ALA A 56 -9.64 23.70 6.24
N PRO A 57 -9.37 24.62 5.30
CA PRO A 57 -8.68 24.29 4.05
C PRO A 57 -7.37 23.55 4.30
N PRO A 58 -7.13 22.41 3.63
CA PRO A 58 -5.91 21.63 3.82
C PRO A 58 -4.70 22.31 3.19
N HIS A 59 -3.50 21.96 3.64
CA HIS A 59 -2.24 22.37 3.05
C HIS A 59 -1.78 21.38 1.98
N GLN A 60 -1.36 21.88 0.82
CA GLN A 60 -0.70 21.07 -0.20
C GLN A 60 0.74 20.73 0.22
N ALA A 61 1.08 19.43 0.16
CA ALA A 61 2.45 18.95 0.29
C ALA A 61 2.86 18.16 -0.94
N LEU A 62 4.08 18.38 -1.44
CA LEU A 62 4.60 17.72 -2.62
C LEU A 62 5.49 16.53 -2.22
N ILE A 63 5.05 15.31 -2.55
CA ILE A 63 5.78 14.08 -2.26
C ILE A 63 6.49 13.59 -3.54
N PRO A 64 7.84 13.42 -3.54
CA PRO A 64 8.57 12.93 -4.70
C PRO A 64 8.14 11.49 -5.08
N LYS A 65 7.91 11.25 -6.38
CA LYS A 65 7.59 9.92 -6.93
C LYS A 65 8.83 9.09 -7.33
N GLY A 66 10.03 9.64 -7.19
CA GLY A 66 11.29 8.95 -7.52
C GLY A 66 11.69 8.97 -9.00
N ASN A 67 10.86 9.54 -9.87
CA ASN A 67 11.14 9.73 -11.31
C ASN A 67 11.25 11.22 -11.71
N GLY A 68 11.46 12.10 -10.72
CA GLY A 68 11.48 13.56 -10.91
C GLY A 68 10.11 14.22 -10.87
N GLU A 69 9.02 13.44 -10.82
CA GLU A 69 7.66 13.95 -10.63
C GLU A 69 7.30 14.05 -9.15
N PHE A 70 6.32 14.90 -8.86
CA PHE A 70 5.75 15.04 -7.53
C PHE A 70 4.29 14.59 -7.52
N ARG A 71 3.87 14.15 -6.33
CA ARG A 71 2.47 13.88 -5.99
C ARG A 71 2.01 14.95 -5.03
N THR A 72 0.95 15.66 -5.36
CA THR A 72 0.30 16.57 -4.42
C THR A 72 -0.54 15.77 -3.43
N VAL A 73 -0.40 16.06 -2.15
CA VAL A 73 -1.26 15.54 -1.09
C VAL A 73 -1.81 16.68 -0.26
N TYR A 74 -3.01 16.51 0.26
CA TYR A 74 -3.72 17.50 1.06
C TYR A 74 -3.65 17.10 2.54
N VAL A 75 -3.02 17.93 3.33
CA VAL A 75 -2.70 17.66 4.73
C VAL A 75 -3.57 18.52 5.62
N ASN A 76 -4.46 17.89 6.39
CA ASN A 76 -5.19 18.56 7.45
C ASN A 76 -4.37 18.55 8.74
N GLU A 77 -4.65 19.47 9.65
CA GLU A 77 -3.92 19.66 10.90
C GLU A 77 -4.82 19.57 12.14
N GLY A 78 -4.21 19.47 13.30
CA GLY A 78 -4.88 19.53 14.58
C GLY A 78 -6.12 18.64 14.69
N ILE A 79 -7.21 19.25 15.14
CA ILE A 79 -8.50 18.56 15.40
C ILE A 79 -9.13 18.04 14.11
N ASP A 80 -8.94 18.70 12.97
CA ASP A 80 -9.51 18.28 11.69
C ASP A 80 -8.90 16.96 11.23
N ARG A 81 -7.58 16.80 11.40
CA ARG A 81 -6.89 15.54 11.13
C ARG A 81 -7.40 14.41 12.04
N ILE A 82 -7.65 14.71 13.31
CA ILE A 82 -8.21 13.75 14.26
C ILE A 82 -9.62 13.37 13.84
N PHE A 83 -10.48 14.36 13.57
CA PHE A 83 -11.86 14.17 13.12
C PHE A 83 -11.89 13.25 11.89
N LEU A 84 -11.17 13.59 10.82
CA LEU A 84 -11.14 12.82 9.57
C LEU A 84 -10.59 11.41 9.77
N SER A 85 -9.58 11.22 10.62
CA SER A 85 -9.00 9.90 10.90
C SER A 85 -9.96 9.00 11.67
N ILE A 86 -10.68 9.55 12.66
CA ILE A 86 -11.68 8.80 13.44
C ILE A 86 -12.90 8.47 12.58
N VAL A 87 -13.38 9.42 11.75
CA VAL A 87 -14.47 9.17 10.80
C VAL A 87 -14.11 8.07 9.83
N ASN A 88 -12.91 8.09 9.26
CA ASN A 88 -12.44 7.03 8.35
C ASN A 88 -12.43 5.65 9.01
N ASP A 89 -11.84 5.52 10.21
CA ASP A 89 -11.84 4.25 10.97
C ASP A 89 -13.28 3.80 11.32
N MET A 90 -14.13 4.76 11.65
CA MET A 90 -15.55 4.51 11.92
C MET A 90 -16.27 3.95 10.70
N LEU A 91 -16.12 4.58 9.53
CA LEU A 91 -16.77 4.13 8.30
C LEU A 91 -16.28 2.75 7.87
N PHE A 92 -14.96 2.50 7.91
CA PHE A 92 -14.42 1.16 7.63
C PHE A 92 -14.93 0.07 8.60
N LYS A 93 -15.25 0.41 9.84
CA LYS A 93 -15.79 -0.56 10.81
C LYS A 93 -17.30 -0.78 10.71
N LEU A 94 -18.05 0.30 10.50
CA LEU A 94 -19.53 0.25 10.48
C LEU A 94 -20.09 -0.14 9.11
N ASP A 95 -19.37 0.17 8.07
CA ASP A 95 -19.81 0.03 6.67
C ASP A 95 -18.88 -0.84 5.82
N HIS A 96 -18.10 -1.71 6.48
CA HIS A 96 -17.16 -2.63 5.83
C HIS A 96 -17.84 -3.47 4.73
N ASP A 97 -19.04 -3.97 5.00
CA ASP A 97 -19.79 -4.83 4.08
C ASP A 97 -20.21 -4.12 2.79
N SER A 98 -20.11 -2.79 2.76
CA SER A 98 -20.38 -2.02 1.54
C SER A 98 -19.22 -1.99 0.56
N ILE A 99 -17.99 -2.35 0.99
CA ILE A 99 -16.82 -2.41 0.12
C ILE A 99 -16.86 -3.73 -0.65
N HIS A 100 -16.69 -3.64 -1.98
CA HIS A 100 -16.73 -4.83 -2.82
C HIS A 100 -15.56 -5.78 -2.48
N PRO A 101 -15.79 -7.12 -2.39
CA PRO A 101 -14.73 -8.09 -2.03
C PRO A 101 -13.52 -8.08 -2.98
N ALA A 102 -13.71 -7.72 -4.25
CA ALA A 102 -12.63 -7.58 -5.24
C ALA A 102 -11.77 -6.32 -5.01
N CYS A 103 -12.27 -5.32 -4.28
CA CYS A 103 -11.48 -4.18 -3.84
C CYS A 103 -10.63 -4.59 -2.62
N LYS A 104 -9.30 -4.60 -2.78
CA LYS A 104 -8.35 -5.09 -1.76
C LYS A 104 -7.56 -3.98 -1.10
N SER A 105 -7.76 -2.72 -1.47
CA SER A 105 -7.05 -1.58 -0.92
C SER A 105 -7.53 -1.18 0.47
N TYR A 106 -6.68 -0.53 1.23
CA TYR A 106 -6.93 0.08 2.54
C TYR A 106 -7.58 -0.83 3.60
N GLN A 107 -7.83 -2.09 3.29
CA GLN A 107 -8.48 -3.03 4.19
C GLN A 107 -7.48 -3.64 5.18
N LYS A 108 -7.86 -3.72 6.45
CA LYS A 108 -7.02 -4.26 7.51
C LYS A 108 -6.74 -5.76 7.27
N GLY A 109 -5.46 -6.11 7.32
CA GLY A 109 -5.03 -7.51 7.16
C GLY A 109 -4.86 -7.97 5.71
N ILE A 110 -5.18 -7.14 4.71
CA ILE A 110 -4.97 -7.40 3.29
C ILE A 110 -3.75 -6.61 2.83
N GLY A 111 -2.63 -7.29 2.62
CA GLY A 111 -1.40 -6.69 2.09
C GLY A 111 -1.18 -7.07 0.63
N CYS A 112 -0.41 -6.25 -0.09
CA CYS A 112 -0.09 -6.46 -1.52
C CYS A 112 0.40 -7.88 -1.84
N GLY A 113 1.16 -8.51 -0.93
CA GLY A 113 1.67 -9.87 -1.15
C GLY A 113 0.57 -10.93 -1.20
N LYS A 114 -0.44 -10.85 -0.31
CA LYS A 114 -1.58 -11.76 -0.33
C LYS A 114 -2.40 -11.62 -1.62
N VAL A 115 -2.59 -10.36 -2.05
CA VAL A 115 -3.31 -10.05 -3.30
C VAL A 115 -2.58 -10.61 -4.51
N VAL A 116 -1.25 -10.49 -4.55
CA VAL A 116 -0.43 -11.09 -5.61
C VAL A 116 -0.50 -12.61 -5.62
N GLN A 117 -0.48 -13.25 -4.43
CA GLN A 117 -0.64 -14.72 -4.34
C GLN A 117 -2.01 -15.19 -4.81
N GLU A 118 -3.06 -14.42 -4.54
CA GLU A 118 -4.43 -14.70 -5.03
C GLU A 118 -4.48 -14.65 -6.56
N ALA A 119 -3.89 -13.61 -7.18
CA ALA A 119 -3.77 -13.50 -8.63
C ALA A 119 -2.99 -14.67 -9.26
N VAL A 120 -1.85 -15.04 -8.67
CA VAL A 120 -0.99 -16.13 -9.19
C VAL A 120 -1.69 -17.49 -9.12
N LYS A 121 -2.50 -17.75 -8.09
CA LYS A 121 -3.31 -18.98 -8.04
C LYS A 121 -4.25 -19.10 -9.24
N CYS A 122 -4.90 -18.00 -9.62
CA CYS A 122 -5.76 -18.00 -10.81
C CYS A 122 -4.97 -18.20 -12.10
N ILE A 123 -3.76 -17.60 -12.24
CA ILE A 123 -2.92 -17.73 -13.44
C ILE A 123 -2.54 -19.20 -13.70
N LYS A 124 -2.27 -19.99 -12.65
CA LYS A 124 -1.89 -21.40 -12.77
C LYS A 124 -2.91 -22.24 -13.52
N ASP A 125 -4.20 -21.92 -13.34
CA ASP A 125 -5.32 -22.70 -13.85
C ASP A 125 -5.69 -22.29 -15.30
N ILE A 126 -5.01 -21.28 -15.87
CA ILE A 126 -5.31 -20.79 -17.22
C ILE A 126 -4.39 -21.45 -18.24
N ASP A 127 -5.00 -22.14 -19.20
CA ASP A 127 -4.32 -22.80 -20.31
C ASP A 127 -4.35 -21.96 -21.59
N ARG A 128 -3.87 -20.70 -21.50
CA ARG A 128 -3.77 -19.75 -22.62
C ARG A 128 -2.60 -18.81 -22.40
N GLN A 129 -2.10 -18.23 -23.50
CA GLN A 129 -0.99 -17.29 -23.45
C GLN A 129 -1.46 -15.91 -22.96
N ASP A 130 -2.46 -15.30 -23.64
CA ASP A 130 -3.07 -14.04 -23.19
C ASP A 130 -4.05 -14.32 -22.05
N ILE A 131 -3.71 -13.87 -20.85
CA ILE A 131 -4.44 -14.20 -19.64
C ILE A 131 -5.35 -13.10 -19.12
N GLY A 132 -5.21 -11.87 -19.60
CA GLY A 132 -6.00 -10.74 -19.10
C GLY A 132 -5.36 -9.40 -19.35
N PHE A 133 -5.71 -8.42 -18.53
CA PHE A 133 -5.06 -7.10 -18.56
C PHE A 133 -4.83 -6.54 -17.16
N LYS A 134 -3.89 -5.62 -17.08
CA LYS A 134 -3.82 -4.66 -15.97
C LYS A 134 -4.00 -3.25 -16.51
N ALA A 135 -4.54 -2.38 -15.66
CA ALA A 135 -4.76 -0.98 -15.97
C ALA A 135 -4.57 -0.13 -14.71
N ASP A 136 -4.37 1.17 -14.90
CA ASP A 136 -4.24 2.15 -13.83
C ASP A 136 -5.12 3.35 -14.20
N LEU A 137 -5.81 3.92 -13.23
CA LEU A 137 -6.66 5.07 -13.46
C LEU A 137 -5.83 6.35 -13.51
N SER A 138 -6.09 7.20 -14.50
CA SER A 138 -5.38 8.47 -14.63
C SER A 138 -5.77 9.42 -13.51
N LYS A 139 -4.81 9.79 -12.64
CA LYS A 139 -5.02 10.76 -11.56
C LYS A 139 -6.25 10.44 -10.69
N TYR A 140 -6.44 9.17 -10.32
CA TYR A 140 -7.66 8.70 -9.65
C TYR A 140 -8.15 9.62 -8.53
N PHE A 141 -7.28 9.97 -7.58
CA PHE A 141 -7.64 10.81 -6.44
C PHE A 141 -7.96 12.27 -6.80
N ASP A 142 -7.61 12.71 -8.00
CA ASP A 142 -7.82 14.08 -8.46
C ASP A 142 -8.93 14.18 -9.53
N SER A 143 -9.52 13.05 -9.96
CA SER A 143 -10.42 13.00 -11.12
C SER A 143 -11.84 12.51 -10.83
N VAL A 144 -12.13 12.04 -9.61
CA VAL A 144 -13.50 11.63 -9.25
C VAL A 144 -14.39 12.87 -9.17
N PRO A 145 -15.47 12.97 -9.96
CA PRO A 145 -16.39 14.10 -9.87
C PRO A 145 -17.14 14.12 -8.53
N ILE A 146 -17.45 15.32 -8.03
CA ILE A 146 -18.08 15.53 -6.72
C ILE A 146 -19.42 14.80 -6.59
N GLU A 147 -20.18 14.68 -7.67
CA GLU A 147 -21.47 13.98 -7.69
C GLU A 147 -21.37 12.49 -7.30
N PHE A 148 -20.23 11.83 -7.54
CA PHE A 148 -20.03 10.44 -7.11
C PHE A 148 -19.65 10.36 -5.64
N ILE A 149 -18.97 11.37 -5.12
CA ILE A 149 -18.71 11.51 -3.68
C ILE A 149 -20.03 11.76 -2.93
N ASP A 150 -20.88 12.64 -3.46
CA ASP A 150 -22.21 12.91 -2.89
C ASP A 150 -23.11 11.68 -2.90
N LYS A 151 -23.11 10.88 -3.97
CA LYS A 151 -23.83 9.60 -4.00
C LYS A 151 -23.41 8.66 -2.88
N GLU A 152 -22.12 8.64 -2.52
CA GLU A 152 -21.65 7.83 -1.39
C GLU A 152 -22.09 8.41 -0.05
N PHE A 153 -22.13 9.73 0.12
CA PHE A 153 -22.69 10.35 1.29
C PHE A 153 -24.21 10.09 1.41
N ASP A 154 -24.97 10.18 0.31
CA ASP A 154 -26.39 9.84 0.28
C ASP A 154 -26.61 8.36 0.63
N ARG A 155 -25.78 7.45 0.12
CA ARG A 155 -25.84 6.02 0.46
C ARG A 155 -25.61 5.78 1.96
N ILE A 156 -24.61 6.44 2.54
CA ILE A 156 -24.32 6.36 3.98
C ILE A 156 -25.53 6.87 4.80
N GLU A 157 -26.09 8.00 4.41
CA GLU A 157 -27.26 8.57 5.07
C GLU A 157 -28.52 7.71 4.90
N ASN A 158 -28.69 7.04 3.76
CA ASN A 158 -29.77 6.08 3.55
C ASN A 158 -29.64 4.86 4.47
N LYS A 159 -28.40 4.42 4.75
CA LYS A 159 -28.13 3.27 5.63
C LYS A 159 -28.21 3.60 7.11
N PHE A 160 -27.66 4.74 7.54
CA PHE A 160 -27.48 5.08 8.96
C PHE A 160 -28.37 6.23 9.43
N GLY A 161 -29.12 6.88 8.54
CA GLY A 161 -29.88 8.09 8.79
C GLY A 161 -29.06 9.36 8.60
N LYS A 162 -29.77 10.51 8.51
CA LYS A 162 -29.14 11.83 8.40
C LYS A 162 -28.17 12.07 9.56
N SER A 163 -27.01 12.67 9.27
CA SER A 163 -25.95 12.86 10.26
C SER A 163 -25.19 14.16 10.08
N LYS A 164 -24.96 14.85 11.20
CA LYS A 164 -24.08 16.03 11.26
C LYS A 164 -22.64 15.74 10.84
N ILE A 165 -22.18 14.51 11.04
CA ILE A 165 -20.85 14.07 10.55
C ILE A 165 -20.80 14.14 9.02
N ILE A 166 -21.85 13.67 8.34
CA ILE A 166 -21.95 13.72 6.87
C ILE A 166 -22.12 15.16 6.39
N ASP A 167 -22.90 15.99 7.09
CA ASP A 167 -23.03 17.43 6.77
C ASP A 167 -21.64 18.12 6.77
N VAL A 168 -20.81 17.86 7.78
CA VAL A 168 -19.43 18.39 7.87
C VAL A 168 -18.56 17.89 6.73
N LEU A 169 -18.60 16.58 6.42
CA LEU A 169 -17.85 16.01 5.30
C LEU A 169 -18.29 16.61 3.97
N ARG A 170 -19.60 16.74 3.74
CA ARG A 170 -20.14 17.28 2.50
C ARG A 170 -19.67 18.72 2.28
N LYS A 171 -19.75 19.59 3.29
CA LYS A 171 -19.18 20.94 3.23
C LYS A 171 -17.69 20.93 2.89
N TYR A 172 -16.90 20.06 3.53
CA TYR A 172 -15.47 19.95 3.30
C TYR A 172 -15.13 19.49 1.88
N TYR A 173 -15.86 18.50 1.34
CA TYR A 173 -15.62 18.02 -0.02
C TYR A 173 -16.09 18.98 -1.11
N HIS A 174 -17.08 19.81 -0.83
CA HIS A 174 -17.54 20.88 -1.72
C HIS A 174 -16.66 22.15 -1.65
N SER A 175 -15.77 22.25 -0.67
CA SER A 175 -14.80 23.35 -0.61
C SER A 175 -13.59 23.05 -1.48
N ASP A 176 -13.34 23.90 -2.48
CA ASP A 176 -12.16 23.83 -3.35
C ASP A 176 -10.98 24.67 -2.81
N LEU A 177 -11.10 25.20 -1.59
CA LEU A 177 -10.04 25.99 -0.95
C LEU A 177 -8.95 25.09 -0.38
N CYS A 178 -7.70 25.47 -0.62
CA CYS A 178 -6.51 24.88 0.01
C CYS A 178 -5.37 25.88 0.08
N PHE A 179 -4.38 25.62 0.94
CA PHE A 179 -3.13 26.39 0.95
C PHE A 179 -2.12 25.73 0.01
N ASP A 180 -1.51 26.53 -0.86
CA ASP A 180 -0.41 26.08 -1.71
C ASP A 180 0.87 25.81 -0.88
N PRO A 181 1.96 25.26 -1.47
CA PRO A 181 3.22 25.04 -0.75
C PRO A 181 3.89 26.32 -0.21
N ASN A 182 3.48 27.49 -0.68
CA ASN A 182 3.98 28.80 -0.22
C ASN A 182 3.09 29.39 0.90
N GLY A 183 1.98 28.72 1.24
CA GLY A 183 1.04 29.18 2.27
C GLY A 183 -0.03 30.14 1.77
N ASN A 184 -0.19 30.33 0.46
CA ASN A 184 -1.25 31.16 -0.10
C ASN A 184 -2.55 30.35 -0.19
N LEU A 185 -3.66 30.96 0.19
CA LEU A 185 -4.97 30.36 -0.01
C LEU A 185 -5.35 30.42 -1.50
N ILE A 186 -5.62 29.27 -2.09
CA ILE A 186 -6.00 29.12 -3.50
C ILE A 186 -7.27 28.30 -3.63
N GLU A 187 -7.97 28.51 -4.75
CA GLU A 187 -9.12 27.69 -5.13
C GLU A 187 -8.69 26.66 -6.19
N HIS A 188 -8.87 25.39 -5.90
CA HIS A 188 -8.49 24.29 -6.78
C HIS A 188 -9.31 23.04 -6.48
N TYR A 189 -9.95 22.47 -7.51
CA TYR A 189 -10.70 21.22 -7.36
C TYR A 189 -9.80 20.09 -6.86
N GLN A 190 -10.18 19.48 -5.74
CA GLN A 190 -9.35 18.51 -5.02
C GLN A 190 -9.90 17.08 -5.05
N SER A 191 -11.10 16.87 -5.61
CA SER A 191 -11.74 15.56 -5.75
C SER A 191 -11.75 14.78 -4.41
N LEU A 192 -11.13 13.58 -4.36
CA LEU A 192 -11.03 12.77 -3.14
C LEU A 192 -10.08 13.34 -2.08
N LYS A 193 -9.38 14.44 -2.35
CA LYS A 193 -8.39 15.07 -1.46
C LYS A 193 -7.33 14.08 -0.99
N GLN A 194 -6.46 13.65 -1.93
CA GLN A 194 -5.40 12.67 -1.66
C GLN A 194 -4.55 13.07 -0.44
N GLY A 195 -4.49 12.22 0.59
CA GLY A 195 -3.81 12.51 1.87
C GLY A 195 -4.78 12.76 3.02
N CYS A 196 -6.02 13.16 2.75
CA CYS A 196 -7.11 13.13 3.71
C CYS A 196 -7.42 11.68 4.11
N ALA A 197 -7.68 11.43 5.39
CA ALA A 197 -7.93 10.06 5.87
C ALA A 197 -9.17 9.43 5.22
N VAL A 198 -10.27 10.18 5.12
CA VAL A 198 -11.56 9.69 4.56
C VAL A 198 -11.45 9.38 3.07
N ALA A 199 -10.48 9.96 2.35
CA ALA A 199 -10.24 9.67 0.95
C ALA A 199 -10.04 8.18 0.66
N SER A 200 -9.48 7.41 1.60
CA SER A 200 -9.25 5.97 1.43
C SER A 200 -10.55 5.17 1.41
N PHE A 201 -11.51 5.49 2.29
CA PHE A 201 -12.83 4.86 2.29
C PHE A 201 -13.62 5.22 1.03
N LEU A 202 -13.65 6.50 0.67
CA LEU A 202 -14.34 6.96 -0.54
C LEU A 202 -13.73 6.34 -1.80
N ALA A 203 -12.39 6.26 -1.89
CA ALA A 203 -11.71 5.62 -3.02
C ALA A 203 -12.08 4.13 -3.17
N ASP A 204 -12.30 3.42 -2.07
CA ASP A 204 -12.76 2.04 -2.15
C ASP A 204 -14.23 1.94 -2.58
N ARG A 205 -15.03 2.98 -2.32
CA ARG A 205 -16.47 2.96 -2.55
C ARG A 205 -16.92 3.49 -3.92
N VAL A 206 -16.37 4.60 -4.39
CA VAL A 206 -16.86 5.29 -5.61
C VAL A 206 -16.83 4.43 -6.87
N LEU A 207 -15.99 3.40 -6.91
CA LEU A 207 -15.88 2.45 -8.03
C LEU A 207 -16.63 1.13 -7.79
N TYR A 208 -17.43 1.03 -6.72
CA TYR A 208 -18.14 -0.22 -6.36
C TYR A 208 -18.91 -0.83 -7.54
N HIS A 209 -19.60 0.00 -8.33
CA HIS A 209 -20.38 -0.47 -9.46
C HIS A 209 -19.51 -1.09 -10.57
N ILE A 210 -18.31 -0.54 -10.79
CA ILE A 210 -17.32 -1.09 -11.72
C ILE A 210 -16.81 -2.43 -11.18
N ASP A 211 -16.47 -2.47 -9.88
CA ASP A 211 -16.01 -3.70 -9.21
C ASP A 211 -17.05 -4.81 -9.37
N GLU A 212 -18.32 -4.50 -9.11
CA GLU A 212 -19.44 -5.45 -9.22
C GLU A 212 -19.58 -6.00 -10.65
N GLN A 213 -19.51 -5.16 -11.67
CA GLN A 213 -19.67 -5.61 -13.07
C GLN A 213 -18.50 -6.49 -13.52
N LEU A 214 -17.25 -6.13 -13.16
CA LEU A 214 -16.06 -6.87 -13.58
C LEU A 214 -15.90 -8.18 -12.79
N ASP A 215 -16.26 -8.20 -11.54
CA ASP A 215 -16.23 -9.42 -10.72
C ASP A 215 -17.30 -10.42 -11.18
N ARG A 216 -18.53 -9.96 -11.45
CA ARG A 216 -19.59 -10.79 -12.06
C ARG A 216 -19.18 -11.40 -13.40
N LEU A 217 -18.42 -10.67 -14.22
CA LEU A 217 -17.90 -11.22 -15.47
C LEU A 217 -17.01 -12.44 -15.23
N CYS A 218 -16.23 -12.44 -14.15
CA CYS A 218 -15.37 -13.56 -13.77
C CYS A 218 -16.15 -14.76 -13.21
N ASP A 219 -17.29 -14.52 -12.53
CA ASP A 219 -18.09 -15.55 -11.86
C ASP A 219 -18.97 -16.36 -12.80
N VAL A 220 -19.48 -15.76 -13.89
CA VAL A 220 -20.48 -16.38 -14.81
C VAL A 220 -20.02 -17.71 -15.40
N TRP A 221 -18.71 -17.97 -15.48
CA TRP A 221 -18.15 -19.16 -16.13
C TRP A 221 -17.31 -20.03 -15.17
N GLN A 222 -17.89 -20.48 -14.07
CA GLN A 222 -17.24 -21.45 -13.15
C GLN A 222 -15.93 -20.95 -12.52
N LYS A 223 -15.84 -19.66 -12.16
CA LYS A 223 -14.69 -19.06 -11.45
C LYS A 223 -13.33 -19.22 -12.15
N ARG A 224 -13.31 -19.24 -13.49
CA ARG A 224 -12.06 -19.33 -14.26
C ARG A 224 -11.37 -17.99 -14.47
N GLY A 225 -11.67 -16.99 -13.67
CA GLY A 225 -11.10 -15.67 -13.74
C GLY A 225 -11.04 -15.00 -12.37
N ILE A 226 -10.33 -13.91 -12.28
CA ILE A 226 -10.27 -13.06 -11.09
C ILE A 226 -10.22 -11.60 -11.49
N TYR A 227 -11.03 -10.80 -10.83
CA TYR A 227 -10.93 -9.36 -10.84
C TYR A 227 -10.39 -8.87 -9.49
N ILE A 228 -9.41 -7.98 -9.54
CA ILE A 228 -8.81 -7.37 -8.36
C ILE A 228 -8.64 -5.88 -8.63
N ARG A 229 -9.09 -5.05 -7.69
CA ARG A 229 -8.75 -3.64 -7.64
C ARG A 229 -7.97 -3.32 -6.37
N TYR A 230 -6.89 -2.56 -6.52
CA TYR A 230 -6.11 -2.05 -5.40
C TYR A 230 -5.92 -0.54 -5.59
N SER A 231 -6.85 0.26 -5.06
CA SER A 231 -6.95 1.70 -5.31
C SER A 231 -7.18 2.01 -6.80
N ASP A 232 -6.20 2.58 -7.47
CA ASP A 232 -6.15 2.89 -8.90
C ASP A 232 -5.61 1.74 -9.77
N ASP A 233 -4.93 0.75 -9.17
CA ASP A 233 -4.42 -0.42 -9.87
C ASP A 233 -5.52 -1.48 -10.07
N ILE A 234 -5.79 -1.82 -11.32
CA ILE A 234 -6.80 -2.82 -11.74
C ILE A 234 -6.09 -4.00 -12.38
N LEU A 235 -6.48 -5.22 -11.99
CA LEU A 235 -6.05 -6.47 -12.58
C LEU A 235 -7.27 -7.31 -12.92
N LEU A 236 -7.43 -7.69 -14.17
CA LEU A 236 -8.40 -8.69 -14.61
C LEU A 236 -7.65 -9.85 -15.27
N ILE A 237 -7.78 -11.03 -14.70
CA ILE A 237 -7.31 -12.29 -15.30
C ILE A 237 -8.54 -13.07 -15.71
N TYR A 238 -8.79 -13.14 -17.01
CA TYR A 238 -9.99 -13.76 -17.55
C TYR A 238 -9.84 -14.00 -19.05
N HIS A 239 -10.35 -15.13 -19.56
CA HIS A 239 -10.21 -15.50 -20.96
C HIS A 239 -10.86 -14.52 -21.95
N ASN A 240 -11.95 -13.83 -21.57
CA ASN A 240 -12.60 -12.79 -22.40
C ASN A 240 -12.33 -11.40 -21.82
N TYR A 241 -11.07 -11.09 -21.61
CA TYR A 241 -10.63 -9.82 -21.03
C TYR A 241 -11.01 -8.59 -21.88
N GLN A 242 -11.20 -8.78 -23.19
CA GLN A 242 -11.63 -7.70 -24.10
C GLN A 242 -13.03 -7.18 -23.71
N THR A 243 -13.94 -8.07 -23.31
CA THR A 243 -15.26 -7.66 -22.77
C THR A 243 -15.09 -6.88 -21.46
N GLY A 244 -14.22 -7.35 -20.55
CA GLY A 244 -13.91 -6.63 -19.32
C GLY A 244 -13.33 -5.25 -19.58
N MET A 245 -12.44 -5.10 -20.56
CA MET A 245 -11.88 -3.79 -20.93
C MET A 245 -12.97 -2.84 -21.47
N LYS A 246 -13.87 -3.34 -22.31
CA LYS A 246 -15.00 -2.53 -22.84
C LYS A 246 -15.94 -2.08 -21.71
N ILE A 247 -16.26 -2.96 -20.75
CA ILE A 247 -17.06 -2.62 -19.56
C ILE A 247 -16.35 -1.51 -18.79
N LEU A 248 -15.07 -1.72 -18.44
CA LEU A 248 -14.29 -0.75 -17.69
C LEU A 248 -14.26 0.63 -18.36
N GLN A 249 -13.97 0.69 -19.66
CA GLN A 249 -13.94 1.94 -20.42
C GLN A 249 -15.30 2.65 -20.41
N LYS A 250 -16.38 1.91 -20.71
CA LYS A 250 -17.75 2.45 -20.72
C LYS A 250 -18.18 3.03 -19.35
N GLU A 251 -17.87 2.32 -18.28
CA GLU A 251 -18.25 2.80 -16.93
C GLU A 251 -17.40 4.00 -16.48
N LEU A 252 -16.10 4.03 -16.83
CA LEU A 252 -15.25 5.18 -16.56
C LEU A 252 -15.69 6.42 -17.38
N GLU A 253 -16.11 6.23 -18.63
CA GLU A 253 -16.67 7.33 -19.47
C GLU A 253 -17.90 7.97 -18.82
N LYS A 254 -18.82 7.16 -18.25
CA LYS A 254 -19.98 7.68 -17.49
C LYS A 254 -19.56 8.51 -16.27
N MET A 255 -18.42 8.19 -15.69
CA MET A 255 -17.82 8.92 -14.58
C MET A 255 -16.89 10.05 -15.02
N GLN A 256 -16.77 10.34 -16.31
CA GLN A 256 -15.82 11.30 -16.88
C GLN A 256 -14.37 11.02 -16.48
N MET A 257 -14.07 9.77 -16.15
CA MET A 257 -12.74 9.31 -15.75
C MET A 257 -12.04 8.57 -16.88
N LYS A 258 -10.72 8.45 -16.81
CA LYS A 258 -9.90 7.86 -17.89
C LYS A 258 -8.88 6.88 -17.34
N LEU A 259 -8.60 5.84 -18.12
CA LEU A 259 -7.43 5.00 -17.93
C LEU A 259 -6.14 5.77 -18.27
N ASN A 260 -5.05 5.41 -17.61
CA ASN A 260 -3.73 5.86 -18.02
C ASN A 260 -3.22 4.99 -19.19
N PRO A 261 -3.19 5.51 -20.44
CA PRO A 261 -2.89 4.67 -21.59
C PRO A 261 -1.48 4.07 -21.57
N LYS A 262 -0.55 4.70 -20.85
CA LYS A 262 0.83 4.20 -20.68
C LYS A 262 0.94 3.03 -19.70
N LYS A 263 -0.12 2.76 -18.94
CA LYS A 263 -0.15 1.71 -17.89
C LYS A 263 -1.20 0.63 -18.17
N VAL A 264 -1.85 0.67 -19.32
CA VAL A 264 -2.68 -0.45 -19.78
C VAL A 264 -1.75 -1.46 -20.45
N GLU A 265 -1.78 -2.70 -19.96
CA GLU A 265 -0.94 -3.79 -20.45
C GLU A 265 -1.78 -5.07 -20.55
N ILE A 266 -1.76 -5.69 -21.73
CA ILE A 266 -2.29 -7.05 -21.92
C ILE A 266 -1.29 -8.02 -21.34
N LEU A 267 -1.76 -8.95 -20.53
CA LEU A 267 -0.94 -9.86 -19.76
C LEU A 267 -0.74 -11.17 -20.51
N ASP A 268 0.53 -11.58 -20.61
CA ASP A 268 0.98 -12.83 -21.16
C ASP A 268 1.52 -13.72 -20.04
N LYS A 269 1.07 -14.98 -19.96
CA LYS A 269 1.47 -15.96 -18.94
C LYS A 269 2.99 -16.16 -18.90
N ASP A 270 3.65 -16.10 -20.06
CA ASP A 270 5.08 -16.39 -20.23
C ASP A 270 5.96 -15.15 -20.18
N ARG A 271 5.38 -13.97 -19.94
CA ARG A 271 6.09 -12.70 -19.79
C ARG A 271 5.99 -12.14 -18.38
N TRP A 272 7.08 -11.48 -17.95
CA TRP A 272 7.08 -10.77 -16.68
C TRP A 272 6.24 -9.50 -16.73
N PHE A 273 5.25 -9.41 -15.88
CA PHE A 273 4.51 -8.17 -15.65
C PHE A 273 4.61 -7.71 -14.19
N LYS A 274 4.47 -6.41 -13.98
CA LYS A 274 4.53 -5.79 -12.64
C LYS A 274 3.13 -5.59 -12.08
N PHE A 275 2.89 -6.07 -10.85
CA PHE A 275 1.67 -5.77 -10.10
C PHE A 275 1.99 -5.57 -8.60
N LEU A 276 1.48 -4.49 -8.00
CA LEU A 276 1.64 -4.12 -6.59
C LEU A 276 3.09 -4.23 -6.05
N GLY A 277 4.06 -3.85 -6.89
CA GLY A 277 5.47 -3.88 -6.51
C GLY A 277 6.15 -5.24 -6.64
N PHE A 278 5.47 -6.26 -7.14
CA PHE A 278 6.04 -7.55 -7.50
C PHE A 278 6.13 -7.71 -9.01
N MET A 279 6.98 -8.61 -9.46
CA MET A 279 7.03 -9.13 -10.83
C MET A 279 6.46 -10.53 -10.83
N ILE A 280 5.60 -10.83 -11.78
CA ILE A 280 4.88 -12.11 -11.90
C ILE A 280 5.11 -12.68 -13.28
N LYS A 281 5.38 -14.00 -13.38
CA LYS A 281 5.42 -14.77 -14.61
C LYS A 281 4.96 -16.19 -14.33
N GLY A 282 3.80 -16.58 -14.84
CA GLY A 282 3.20 -17.87 -14.48
C GLY A 282 3.02 -17.97 -12.95
N ASP A 283 3.67 -18.93 -12.33
CA ASP A 283 3.67 -19.14 -10.88
C ASP A 283 4.88 -18.50 -10.15
N GLN A 284 5.78 -17.86 -10.89
CA GLN A 284 6.94 -17.20 -10.36
C GLN A 284 6.62 -15.79 -9.87
N ILE A 285 7.06 -15.48 -8.65
CA ILE A 285 6.90 -14.16 -8.02
C ILE A 285 8.25 -13.67 -7.53
N THR A 286 8.63 -12.46 -7.93
CA THR A 286 9.82 -11.79 -7.41
C THR A 286 9.56 -10.30 -7.17
N LEU A 287 10.56 -9.57 -6.67
CA LEU A 287 10.44 -8.13 -6.41
C LEU A 287 10.58 -7.31 -7.69
N SER A 288 9.82 -6.20 -7.76
CA SER A 288 10.05 -5.20 -8.81
C SER A 288 11.36 -4.45 -8.60
N LYS A 289 11.91 -3.89 -9.69
CA LYS A 289 13.14 -3.07 -9.65
C LYS A 289 13.11 -1.98 -8.57
N SER A 290 11.97 -1.30 -8.40
CA SER A 290 11.83 -0.25 -7.39
C SER A 290 11.97 -0.82 -5.98
N ARG A 291 11.26 -1.92 -5.67
CA ARG A 291 11.36 -2.57 -4.35
C ARG A 291 12.75 -3.11 -4.04
N VAL A 292 13.45 -3.66 -5.05
CA VAL A 292 14.85 -4.08 -4.88
C VAL A 292 15.73 -2.89 -4.53
N LYS A 293 15.58 -1.76 -5.24
CA LYS A 293 16.33 -0.53 -4.93
C LYS A 293 16.04 0.01 -3.52
N ASP A 294 14.78 -0.01 -3.12
CA ASP A 294 14.39 0.45 -1.78
C ASP A 294 14.95 -0.48 -0.69
N PHE A 295 14.90 -1.80 -0.90
CA PHE A 295 15.55 -2.78 -0.05
C PHE A 295 17.07 -2.51 0.07
N GLN A 296 17.74 -2.32 -1.06
CA GLN A 296 19.17 -2.04 -1.08
C GLN A 296 19.53 -0.76 -0.32
N LYS A 297 18.79 0.34 -0.55
CA LYS A 297 18.97 1.60 0.17
C LYS A 297 18.82 1.42 1.67
N GLU A 298 17.82 0.64 2.09
CA GLU A 298 17.56 0.38 3.51
C GLU A 298 18.68 -0.44 4.15
N ILE A 299 19.16 -1.50 3.49
CA ILE A 299 20.30 -2.29 3.97
C ILE A 299 21.56 -1.41 4.06
N GLU A 300 21.85 -0.61 3.04
CA GLU A 300 22.98 0.32 3.05
C GLU A 300 22.89 1.34 4.19
N SER A 301 21.72 1.89 4.46
CA SER A 301 21.50 2.87 5.53
C SER A 301 21.80 2.28 6.91
N ARG A 302 21.59 0.97 7.07
CA ARG A 302 21.78 0.23 8.32
C ARG A 302 23.20 -0.29 8.50
N THR A 303 23.99 -0.28 7.45
CA THR A 303 25.32 -0.88 7.39
C THR A 303 26.37 0.16 7.01
N ILE A 304 26.72 0.23 5.74
CA ILE A 304 27.87 1.03 5.22
C ILE A 304 27.70 2.56 5.33
N LYS A 305 26.48 3.08 5.29
CA LYS A 305 26.20 4.51 5.39
C LYS A 305 26.08 5.00 6.85
N LYS A 306 26.03 4.09 7.81
CA LYS A 306 25.95 4.44 9.22
C LYS A 306 27.34 4.68 9.79
N ARG A 307 27.66 5.95 10.14
CA ARG A 307 28.94 6.31 10.74
C ARG A 307 29.19 5.51 12.03
N SER A 308 30.45 5.07 12.24
CA SER A 308 30.90 4.34 13.44
C SER A 308 30.11 3.06 13.72
N THR A 309 29.72 2.32 12.69
CA THR A 309 29.01 1.04 12.83
C THR A 309 30.03 -0.11 12.87
N THR A 310 29.96 -0.95 13.91
CA THR A 310 30.68 -2.23 13.95
C THR A 310 29.89 -3.29 13.20
N LYS A 311 30.57 -4.37 12.80
CA LYS A 311 29.97 -5.54 12.12
C LYS A 311 28.79 -6.10 12.95
N THR A 312 28.96 -6.27 14.26
CA THR A 312 27.91 -6.74 15.18
C THR A 312 26.69 -5.79 15.21
N LYS A 313 26.91 -4.47 15.28
CA LYS A 313 25.81 -3.50 15.25
C LYS A 313 25.07 -3.53 13.89
N ALA A 314 25.80 -3.71 12.79
CA ALA A 314 25.22 -3.85 11.47
C ALA A 314 24.34 -5.11 11.37
N ILE A 315 24.83 -6.27 11.82
CA ILE A 315 24.09 -7.53 11.87
C ILE A 315 22.78 -7.37 12.67
N ASN A 316 22.85 -6.83 13.88
CA ASN A 316 21.68 -6.63 14.73
C ASN A 316 20.65 -5.69 14.08
N SER A 317 21.11 -4.60 13.44
CA SER A 317 20.25 -3.65 12.75
C SER A 317 19.56 -4.27 11.53
N VAL A 318 20.28 -5.09 10.76
CA VAL A 318 19.75 -5.82 9.60
C VAL A 318 18.74 -6.88 10.03
N ASN A 319 19.09 -7.72 11.01
CA ASN A 319 18.17 -8.74 11.53
C ASN A 319 16.88 -8.11 12.07
N ARG A 320 16.98 -6.98 12.78
CA ARG A 320 15.81 -6.25 13.26
C ARG A 320 14.91 -5.80 12.11
N TYR A 321 15.47 -5.25 11.04
CA TYR A 321 14.72 -4.84 9.86
C TYR A 321 14.05 -6.01 9.16
N LEU A 322 14.81 -7.08 8.92
CA LEU A 322 14.32 -8.23 8.17
C LEU A 322 13.23 -8.99 8.93
N TYR A 323 13.36 -9.17 10.24
CA TYR A 323 12.55 -10.12 10.99
C TYR A 323 11.63 -9.50 12.04
N LYS A 324 12.05 -8.45 12.75
CA LYS A 324 11.22 -7.81 13.77
C LYS A 324 10.38 -6.66 13.21
N GLY A 325 10.89 -5.96 12.19
CA GLY A 325 10.26 -4.76 11.66
C GLY A 325 10.10 -3.67 12.71
N ASP A 326 9.18 -2.75 12.46
CA ASP A 326 8.81 -1.71 13.41
C ASP A 326 7.53 -2.09 14.21
N GLY A 327 7.41 -3.38 14.56
CA GLY A 327 6.33 -3.94 15.37
C GLY A 327 5.09 -4.41 14.59
N LYS A 328 4.92 -4.02 13.32
CA LYS A 328 3.74 -4.42 12.52
C LYS A 328 4.07 -5.16 11.23
N TYR A 329 5.17 -4.81 10.56
CA TYR A 329 5.59 -5.39 9.30
C TYR A 329 7.08 -5.69 9.33
N SER A 330 7.43 -6.95 9.19
CA SER A 330 8.80 -7.34 8.89
C SER A 330 8.89 -7.80 7.44
N TRP A 331 10.08 -7.76 6.87
CA TRP A 331 10.35 -8.28 5.54
C TRP A 331 10.05 -9.79 5.48
N ALA A 332 10.35 -10.49 6.58
CA ALA A 332 10.05 -11.92 6.75
C ALA A 332 8.55 -12.25 6.70
N THR A 333 7.67 -11.35 7.16
CA THR A 333 6.22 -11.61 7.15
C THR A 333 5.52 -11.13 5.89
N SER A 334 6.05 -10.07 5.26
CA SER A 334 5.36 -9.36 4.16
C SER A 334 5.94 -9.59 2.77
N VAL A 335 7.18 -10.08 2.67
CA VAL A 335 7.87 -10.25 1.39
C VAL A 335 8.36 -11.67 1.19
N LEU A 336 9.16 -12.21 2.12
CA LEU A 336 9.82 -13.50 1.95
C LEU A 336 8.82 -14.66 1.68
N PRO A 337 7.66 -14.74 2.34
CA PRO A 337 6.67 -15.77 2.06
C PRO A 337 5.97 -15.64 0.70
N ILE A 338 6.18 -14.53 -0.01
CA ILE A 338 5.52 -14.23 -1.27
C ILE A 338 6.40 -14.56 -2.46
N ILE A 339 7.70 -14.21 -2.39
CA ILE A 339 8.66 -14.43 -3.48
C ILE A 339 9.12 -15.89 -3.49
N ASN A 340 9.26 -16.47 -4.69
CA ASN A 340 9.63 -17.87 -4.88
C ASN A 340 10.71 -18.10 -5.93
N VAL A 341 11.32 -17.06 -6.48
CA VAL A 341 12.43 -17.16 -7.42
C VAL A 341 13.74 -17.27 -6.63
N GLN A 342 14.25 -18.49 -6.44
CA GLN A 342 15.40 -18.77 -5.57
C GLN A 342 16.66 -17.96 -5.93
N LYS A 343 16.94 -17.80 -7.21
CA LYS A 343 18.10 -17.02 -7.69
C LYS A 343 18.06 -15.56 -7.22
N ASP A 344 16.88 -14.95 -7.20
CA ASP A 344 16.71 -13.57 -6.78
C ASP A 344 16.86 -13.45 -5.25
N ILE A 345 16.35 -14.45 -4.52
CA ILE A 345 16.52 -14.56 -3.06
C ILE A 345 18.00 -14.66 -2.70
N ASP A 346 18.74 -15.51 -3.41
CA ASP A 346 20.19 -15.68 -3.22
C ASP A 346 20.95 -14.38 -3.52
N THR A 347 20.56 -13.66 -4.58
CA THR A 347 21.16 -12.37 -4.94
C THR A 347 20.92 -11.31 -3.84
N LEU A 348 19.71 -11.25 -3.29
CA LEU A 348 19.40 -10.34 -2.17
C LEU A 348 20.20 -10.71 -0.92
N ASN A 349 20.33 -12.02 -0.62
CA ASN A 349 21.12 -12.49 0.51
C ASN A 349 22.59 -12.13 0.38
N GLU A 350 23.19 -12.33 -0.78
CA GLU A 350 24.59 -11.95 -1.06
C GLU A 350 24.81 -10.45 -0.90
N PHE A 351 23.89 -9.63 -1.39
CA PHE A 351 23.94 -8.19 -1.21
C PHE A 351 23.98 -7.80 0.28
N VAL A 352 23.12 -8.40 1.10
CA VAL A 352 23.08 -8.14 2.55
C VAL A 352 24.41 -8.54 3.20
N MET A 353 24.93 -9.72 2.86
CA MET A 353 26.21 -10.22 3.40
C MET A 353 27.36 -9.27 3.05
N ASP A 354 27.41 -8.79 1.82
CA ASP A 354 28.46 -7.84 1.38
C ASP A 354 28.37 -6.50 2.10
N CYS A 355 27.15 -6.00 2.32
CA CYS A 355 26.94 -4.76 3.09
C CYS A 355 27.34 -4.93 4.57
N ILE A 356 27.09 -6.09 5.19
CA ILE A 356 27.53 -6.39 6.56
C ILE A 356 29.06 -6.48 6.63
N ARG A 357 29.72 -7.15 5.69
CA ARG A 357 31.20 -7.24 5.64
C ARG A 357 31.84 -5.88 5.49
N ALA A 358 31.23 -5.02 4.71
CA ALA A 358 31.73 -3.68 4.43
C ALA A 358 31.33 -2.62 5.50
N ALA A 359 30.57 -2.99 6.53
CA ALA A 359 30.02 -2.04 7.48
C ALA A 359 31.06 -1.20 8.23
N GLU A 360 32.20 -1.81 8.60
CA GLU A 360 33.28 -1.13 9.33
C GLU A 360 34.12 -0.22 8.44
N THR A 361 34.31 -0.59 7.18
CA THR A 361 35.12 0.16 6.21
C THR A 361 34.35 1.22 5.43
N GLY A 362 33.01 1.13 5.42
CA GLY A 362 32.14 1.96 4.60
C GLY A 362 32.27 1.71 3.09
N LYS A 363 33.05 0.70 2.68
CA LYS A 363 33.33 0.37 1.28
C LYS A 363 32.83 -1.04 0.95
N LYS A 364 32.13 -1.20 -0.14
CA LYS A 364 31.59 -2.48 -0.59
C LYS A 364 32.62 -3.42 -1.18
N ASN A 365 33.78 -2.93 -1.63
CA ASN A 365 34.89 -3.71 -2.17
C ASN A 365 35.95 -3.91 -1.09
N VAL A 366 35.87 -4.95 -0.31
CA VAL A 366 36.86 -5.31 0.71
C VAL A 366 37.56 -6.62 0.30
N GLY A 367 38.88 -6.57 0.12
CA GLY A 367 39.69 -7.74 -0.09
C GLY A 367 39.39 -8.52 -1.36
N GLY A 368 39.12 -7.88 -2.48
CA GLY A 368 38.84 -8.53 -3.76
C GLY A 368 37.48 -9.22 -3.88
N LEU A 369 36.65 -9.12 -2.86
CA LEU A 369 35.25 -9.51 -2.88
C LEU A 369 34.46 -8.40 -3.57
N GLY A 370 34.36 -8.42 -4.89
CA GLY A 370 33.60 -7.47 -5.66
C GLY A 370 32.15 -7.41 -5.15
N CYS A 371 31.70 -6.23 -4.75
CA CYS A 371 30.31 -6.07 -4.39
C CYS A 371 29.42 -6.13 -5.63
N VAL A 372 28.36 -6.90 -5.53
CA VAL A 372 27.37 -7.12 -6.59
C VAL A 372 26.51 -5.88 -6.88
N THR A 373 26.65 -4.77 -6.11
CA THR A 373 25.74 -3.63 -6.17
C THR A 373 25.70 -2.87 -7.48
N ASP A 374 26.82 -2.80 -8.21
CA ASP A 374 26.86 -2.15 -9.52
C ASP A 374 26.48 -3.11 -10.66
N ARG A 375 26.28 -4.39 -10.34
CA ARG A 375 26.00 -5.48 -11.27
C ARG A 375 24.79 -6.30 -10.93
N ILE A 376 23.85 -5.80 -10.13
CA ILE A 376 22.53 -6.42 -10.14
C ILE A 376 21.92 -6.07 -11.49
N ASP A 377 22.27 -6.88 -12.47
CA ASP A 377 21.57 -6.90 -13.73
C ASP A 377 20.13 -7.34 -13.43
N TYR A 378 19.21 -6.42 -13.60
CA TYR A 378 17.79 -6.68 -13.41
C TYR A 378 17.26 -7.79 -14.32
N THR A 379 17.99 -8.16 -15.38
CA THR A 379 17.75 -9.37 -16.16
C THR A 379 17.97 -10.65 -15.35
N ILE A 380 18.90 -10.64 -14.39
CA ILE A 380 19.13 -11.77 -13.48
C ILE A 380 17.93 -11.93 -12.53
N LEU A 381 17.41 -10.83 -11.96
CA LEU A 381 16.21 -10.83 -11.12
C LEU A 381 14.93 -11.25 -11.88
N ARG A 382 14.98 -11.29 -13.21
CA ARG A 382 13.86 -11.74 -14.06
C ARG A 382 14.07 -13.14 -14.66
N GLY A 383 15.11 -13.88 -14.26
CA GLY A 383 15.39 -15.18 -14.84
C GLY A 383 15.88 -15.17 -16.29
N VAL A 384 16.11 -13.99 -16.88
CA VAL A 384 16.64 -13.81 -18.26
C VAL A 384 18.14 -13.54 -18.15
N GLY A 385 18.94 -14.52 -17.79
CA GLY A 385 20.37 -14.36 -17.60
C GLY A 385 21.18 -14.89 -18.78
N LYS A 386 22.01 -14.08 -19.39
CA LYS A 386 23.23 -14.54 -20.06
C LYS A 386 24.20 -14.96 -18.98
N ASN A 387 24.88 -16.10 -19.19
CA ASN A 387 25.88 -16.75 -18.35
C ASN A 387 26.68 -15.79 -17.46
N VAL A 388 26.21 -15.54 -16.25
CA VAL A 388 27.05 -15.04 -15.17
C VAL A 388 27.81 -16.24 -14.68
N LYS A 389 29.15 -16.26 -14.83
CA LYS A 389 30.03 -17.26 -14.20
C LYS A 389 29.56 -17.41 -12.76
N ALA A 390 29.21 -18.63 -12.38
CA ALA A 390 28.78 -18.94 -11.01
C ALA A 390 29.90 -18.51 -10.05
N ASN A 391 29.77 -17.29 -9.49
CA ASN A 391 30.63 -16.91 -8.39
C ASN A 391 30.32 -17.88 -7.26
N LYS A 392 31.36 -18.54 -6.75
CA LYS A 392 31.28 -19.43 -5.60
C LYS A 392 30.44 -18.73 -4.54
N MET A 393 29.33 -19.34 -4.14
CA MET A 393 28.42 -18.77 -3.13
C MET A 393 29.23 -18.45 -1.87
N LYS A 394 29.22 -17.17 -1.47
CA LYS A 394 29.91 -16.71 -0.27
C LYS A 394 29.31 -17.40 0.96
N THR A 395 30.16 -17.90 1.84
CA THR A 395 29.74 -18.58 3.07
C THR A 395 29.30 -17.54 4.11
N GLU A 396 28.43 -17.93 5.02
CA GLU A 396 27.94 -17.08 6.12
C GLU A 396 28.83 -17.14 7.38
N LYS A 397 29.89 -17.97 7.35
CA LYS A 397 30.76 -18.23 8.50
C LYS A 397 31.47 -16.99 9.06
N ASP A 398 31.78 -16.00 8.20
CA ASP A 398 32.49 -14.78 8.59
C ASP A 398 31.56 -13.67 9.14
N ILE A 399 30.25 -13.92 9.14
CA ILE A 399 29.22 -13.01 9.62
C ILE A 399 28.28 -13.69 10.61
N GLU A 400 28.87 -14.37 11.58
CA GLU A 400 28.15 -15.08 12.64
C GLU A 400 27.11 -14.15 13.31
N GLY A 401 25.91 -14.69 13.55
CA GLY A 401 24.76 -13.95 14.06
C GLY A 401 23.88 -13.30 13.01
N TYR A 402 24.29 -13.22 11.74
CA TYR A 402 23.38 -12.86 10.66
C TYR A 402 22.37 -13.97 10.39
N LYS A 403 21.10 -13.64 10.45
CA LYS A 403 20.02 -14.57 10.09
C LYS A 403 19.75 -14.49 8.60
N SER A 404 20.29 -15.45 7.89
CA SER A 404 20.33 -15.48 6.42
C SER A 404 18.94 -15.56 5.80
N ILE A 405 18.67 -14.69 4.82
CA ILE A 405 17.43 -14.72 4.03
C ILE A 405 17.27 -16.10 3.34
N ARG A 406 18.37 -16.68 2.84
CA ARG A 406 18.38 -18.00 2.20
C ARG A 406 17.99 -19.11 3.18
N CYS A 407 18.56 -19.13 4.38
CA CYS A 407 18.21 -20.12 5.39
C CYS A 407 16.75 -20.01 5.80
N MET A 408 16.24 -18.81 5.95
CA MET A 408 14.83 -18.56 6.27
C MET A 408 13.90 -19.00 5.14
N GLN A 409 14.28 -18.76 3.87
CA GLN A 409 13.51 -19.27 2.72
C GLN A 409 13.51 -20.80 2.66
N ASN A 410 14.65 -21.44 2.93
CA ASN A 410 14.71 -22.90 2.99
C ASN A 410 13.83 -23.46 4.10
N ALA A 411 13.81 -22.82 5.29
CA ALA A 411 12.91 -23.19 6.37
C ALA A 411 11.43 -23.05 5.97
N LEU A 412 11.08 -21.96 5.27
CA LEU A 412 9.73 -21.74 4.75
C LEU A 412 9.32 -22.81 3.73
N ASN A 413 10.21 -23.15 2.81
CA ASN A 413 9.98 -24.20 1.80
C ASN A 413 9.84 -25.59 2.42
N TYR A 414 10.53 -25.84 3.54
CA TYR A 414 10.43 -27.11 4.27
C TYR A 414 9.16 -27.19 5.10
N SER A 415 8.86 -26.18 5.92
CA SER A 415 7.69 -26.17 6.79
C SER A 415 7.29 -24.76 7.22
N ARG A 416 6.05 -24.36 6.96
CA ARG A 416 5.52 -23.07 7.39
C ARG A 416 5.52 -22.91 8.93
N PRO A 417 5.11 -23.91 9.74
CA PRO A 417 5.21 -23.82 11.19
C PRO A 417 6.64 -23.61 11.70
N LEU A 418 7.63 -24.28 11.10
CA LEU A 418 9.04 -24.08 11.43
C LEU A 418 9.47 -22.63 11.15
N TYR A 419 9.12 -22.10 9.98
CA TYR A 419 9.41 -20.72 9.61
C TYR A 419 8.80 -19.73 10.61
N ASP A 420 7.52 -19.88 10.94
CA ASP A 420 6.82 -18.98 11.85
C ASP A 420 7.42 -19.04 13.27
N THR A 421 7.88 -20.19 13.72
CA THR A 421 8.62 -20.35 14.98
C THR A 421 9.94 -19.60 14.95
N LEU A 422 10.76 -19.81 13.91
CA LEU A 422 12.04 -19.11 13.74
C LEU A 422 11.90 -17.60 13.68
N VAL A 423 10.84 -17.08 13.04
CA VAL A 423 10.56 -15.63 12.99
C VAL A 423 10.18 -15.08 14.36
N ARG A 424 9.47 -15.84 15.18
CA ARG A 424 9.09 -15.40 16.54
C ARG A 424 10.27 -15.37 17.52
N GLU A 425 11.22 -16.30 17.36
CA GLU A 425 12.42 -16.41 18.21
C GLU A 425 13.48 -15.34 17.89
N MET A 426 13.34 -14.62 16.79
CA MET A 426 14.23 -13.53 16.37
C MET A 426 13.82 -12.19 16.94
#